data_57d0c5382d211ffd3884cc58c597bf3e
#
_entry.id   57d0c5382d211ffd3884cc58c597bf3e
#
_cell.length_a   1.000
_cell.length_b   1.000
_cell.length_c   1.000
_cell.angle_alpha   90.00
_cell.angle_beta   90.00
_cell.angle_gamma   90.00
#
_symmetry.space_group_name_H-M   'P 1'
#
loop_
_entity.id
_entity.type
_entity.pdbx_description
1 polymer ?
#
loop_
_entity_poly.entity_id
_entity_poly.type
_entity_poly.pdbx_seq_one_letter_code
_entity_poly.pdbx_strand_id
1 'polypeptide(L)'
;MSREVRFVVCAALGALGFVAYVSAQTPQITQNPDVPPTWIPDIKFASGREIVPYLEGWIKNPDGSFDFVFGYFNRNQEQELVIPPGPENSVMPGGPDRGQPTYFLAKRQPRMYRVRVPKDWGDKALTWTLTANGHTEKVVAKLLPAYEKDETFITTNNSTGETFGEVDLNQPPTITTAPTLTGSVNAPVTLMATVNDDGLPKPRVVAPRPVAQATSPEAARFQSQRNNSGQGRQQLVGTRVTWLEYRGPGKVTFETPTVQVVGDQATTTAKFSAPGTYTLFATASDGKLSTRTQVVVTVK
;
A
#
# COMPACT_ATOMS: atom_id res chain seq x y z
N MET A 1 91.23 36.83 7.86
CA MET A 1 91.20 36.37 6.49
C MET A 1 90.35 35.13 6.52
N SER A 2 89.15 35.20 6.15
CA SER A 2 88.53 35.21 4.89
C SER A 2 87.90 33.84 4.53
N ARG A 3 86.63 33.81 4.35
CA ARG A 3 85.95 33.02 3.32
C ARG A 3 85.49 31.58 3.58
N GLU A 4 85.03 31.24 4.70
CA GLU A 4 84.36 29.91 4.73
C GLU A 4 82.95 29.85 5.42
N VAL A 5 82.32 30.99 5.66
CA VAL A 5 81.02 30.99 6.41
C VAL A 5 79.81 31.33 5.57
N ARG A 6 79.93 31.31 4.23
CA ARG A 6 78.84 31.81 3.41
C ARG A 6 78.03 30.75 2.65
N PHE A 7 78.29 29.46 2.80
CA PHE A 7 77.66 28.45 2.01
C PHE A 7 76.64 27.52 2.77
N VAL A 8 76.53 27.71 4.07
CA VAL A 8 75.63 26.81 4.86
C VAL A 8 74.26 27.39 5.08
N VAL A 9 73.98 28.65 4.77
CA VAL A 9 72.71 29.29 5.08
C VAL A 9 71.66 29.13 3.94
N CYS A 10 72.10 28.79 2.71
CA CYS A 10 71.15 28.67 1.60
C CYS A 10 70.49 27.26 1.42
N ALA A 11 71.00 26.23 2.12
CA ALA A 11 70.44 24.89 2.00
C ALA A 11 69.29 24.60 2.98
N ALA A 12 69.15 25.46 4.01
CA ALA A 12 68.11 25.22 5.03
C ALA A 12 66.70 25.84 4.71
N LEU A 13 66.64 26.70 3.69
CA LEU A 13 65.37 27.38 3.30
C LEU A 13 64.62 26.71 2.14
N GLY A 14 65.22 25.66 1.55
CA GLY A 14 64.56 24.89 0.47
C GLY A 14 63.66 23.70 0.91
N ALA A 15 63.71 23.36 2.22
CA ALA A 15 63.00 22.17 2.71
C ALA A 15 61.61 22.44 3.35
N LEU A 16 61.18 23.70 3.40
CA LEU A 16 59.92 24.08 4.05
C LEU A 16 58.78 24.39 3.05
N GLY A 17 58.95 24.13 1.77
CA GLY A 17 57.99 24.49 0.73
C GLY A 17 57.21 23.35 0.12
N PHE A 18 57.35 22.10 0.55
CA PHE A 18 56.56 20.98 0.08
C PHE A 18 55.64 20.49 1.19
N VAL A 19 54.71 21.34 1.64
CA VAL A 19 53.45 20.84 2.15
C VAL A 19 52.70 20.31 0.94
N ALA A 20 52.81 19.00 0.73
CA ALA A 20 51.98 18.32 -0.24
C ALA A 20 50.54 18.63 0.10
N TYR A 21 49.88 19.42 -0.71
CA TYR A 21 48.45 19.39 -0.81
C TYR A 21 48.11 17.99 -1.33
N VAL A 22 47.89 17.07 -0.42
CA VAL A 22 47.13 15.86 -0.70
C VAL A 22 45.70 16.33 -0.91
N SER A 23 45.39 16.75 -2.12
CA SER A 23 44.02 16.85 -2.56
C SER A 23 43.46 15.46 -2.34
N ALA A 24 42.60 15.29 -1.36
CA ALA A 24 41.77 14.12 -1.26
C ALA A 24 40.93 14.10 -2.54
N GLN A 25 41.44 13.42 -3.56
CA GLN A 25 40.64 13.08 -4.73
C GLN A 25 39.57 12.15 -4.20
N THR A 26 38.38 12.69 -4.05
CA THR A 26 37.18 11.87 -3.96
C THR A 26 37.27 10.86 -5.10
N PRO A 27 37.23 9.55 -4.83
CA PRO A 27 37.30 8.58 -5.90
C PRO A 27 36.14 8.90 -6.84
N GLN A 28 36.46 9.36 -8.03
CA GLN A 28 35.49 9.44 -9.11
C GLN A 28 35.16 8.01 -9.43
N ILE A 29 33.94 7.60 -9.05
CA ILE A 29 33.36 6.35 -9.50
C ILE A 29 33.15 6.56 -11.00
N THR A 30 34.14 6.24 -11.80
CA THR A 30 34.01 6.11 -13.25
C THR A 30 33.03 4.94 -13.46
N GLN A 31 31.79 5.27 -13.77
CA GLN A 31 30.84 4.26 -14.23
C GLN A 31 31.43 3.65 -15.47
N ASN A 32 31.80 2.37 -15.40
CA ASN A 32 32.18 1.61 -16.58
C ASN A 32 30.93 1.55 -17.47
N PRO A 33 30.95 2.07 -18.71
CA PRO A 33 29.80 2.07 -19.58
C PRO A 33 29.31 0.65 -19.93
N ASP A 34 30.15 -0.37 -19.75
CA ASP A 34 29.82 -1.77 -20.00
C ASP A 34 29.21 -2.50 -18.78
N VAL A 35 29.17 -1.85 -17.62
CA VAL A 35 28.49 -2.40 -16.44
C VAL A 35 27.15 -1.70 -16.33
N PRO A 36 26.03 -2.45 -16.37
CA PRO A 36 24.72 -1.83 -16.14
C PRO A 36 24.74 -1.09 -14.80
N PRO A 37 24.16 0.09 -14.71
CA PRO A 37 24.16 0.88 -13.48
C PRO A 37 23.67 0.01 -12.35
N THR A 38 24.42 -0.05 -11.24
CA THR A 38 24.01 -0.78 -10.03
C THR A 38 22.72 -0.20 -9.41
N TRP A 39 22.35 1.01 -9.83
CA TRP A 39 21.04 1.57 -9.59
C TRP A 39 20.13 1.17 -10.76
N ILE A 40 19.32 0.14 -10.53
CA ILE A 40 18.22 -0.19 -11.41
C ILE A 40 17.10 0.78 -11.05
N PRO A 41 16.67 1.65 -11.99
CA PRO A 41 15.48 2.45 -11.77
C PRO A 41 14.34 1.50 -11.38
N ASP A 42 13.46 1.94 -10.51
CA ASP A 42 12.26 1.21 -10.12
C ASP A 42 11.43 0.88 -11.38
N ILE A 43 11.78 -0.22 -12.04
CA ILE A 43 11.17 -0.63 -13.30
C ILE A 43 9.76 -1.07 -12.98
N LYS A 44 8.79 -0.30 -13.47
CA LYS A 44 7.38 -0.57 -13.33
C LYS A 44 6.86 -1.20 -14.61
N PHE A 45 6.28 -2.38 -14.48
CA PHE A 45 5.66 -3.09 -15.60
C PHE A 45 4.16 -2.79 -15.62
N ALA A 46 3.62 -2.43 -16.76
CA ALA A 46 2.19 -2.22 -16.92
C ALA A 46 1.42 -3.54 -16.73
N SER A 47 1.95 -4.65 -17.25
CA SER A 47 1.32 -5.96 -17.27
C SER A 47 2.36 -7.10 -17.30
N GLY A 48 1.88 -8.35 -17.21
CA GLY A 48 2.70 -9.55 -17.41
C GLY A 48 3.46 -10.04 -16.17
N ARG A 49 3.27 -9.39 -15.01
CA ARG A 49 3.95 -9.75 -13.76
C ARG A 49 3.05 -10.59 -12.86
N GLU A 50 3.70 -11.26 -11.92
CA GLU A 50 3.10 -12.09 -10.90
C GLU A 50 2.26 -11.31 -9.88
N ILE A 51 1.38 -12.04 -9.18
CA ILE A 51 0.68 -11.56 -7.99
C ILE A 51 1.22 -12.33 -6.79
N VAL A 52 1.83 -11.61 -5.87
CA VAL A 52 2.47 -12.19 -4.68
C VAL A 52 1.51 -12.10 -3.49
N PRO A 53 0.97 -13.23 -2.99
CA PRO A 53 0.21 -13.25 -1.76
C PRO A 53 1.14 -13.08 -0.56
N TYR A 54 0.67 -12.43 0.51
CA TYR A 54 1.45 -12.31 1.74
C TYR A 54 0.59 -12.36 2.99
N LEU A 55 1.19 -12.85 4.08
CA LEU A 55 0.58 -12.86 5.40
C LEU A 55 0.85 -11.52 6.08
N GLU A 56 -0.22 -10.85 6.51
CA GLU A 56 -0.12 -9.63 7.32
C GLU A 56 0.07 -9.95 8.80
N GLY A 57 -0.53 -11.04 9.25
CA GLY A 57 -0.51 -11.51 10.61
C GLY A 57 -1.69 -12.41 10.93
N TRP A 58 -1.87 -12.72 12.22
CA TRP A 58 -3.02 -13.44 12.73
C TRP A 58 -3.54 -12.79 14.00
N ILE A 59 -4.84 -12.94 14.22
CA ILE A 59 -5.57 -12.35 15.34
C ILE A 59 -6.23 -13.47 16.12
N LYS A 60 -6.16 -13.40 17.44
CA LYS A 60 -6.88 -14.31 18.33
C LYS A 60 -8.27 -13.75 18.60
N ASN A 61 -9.29 -14.54 18.30
CA ASN A 61 -10.68 -14.18 18.55
C ASN A 61 -11.10 -14.47 20.01
N PRO A 62 -12.15 -13.79 20.54
CA PRO A 62 -12.66 -14.02 21.88
C PRO A 62 -13.13 -15.46 22.12
N ASP A 63 -13.58 -16.18 21.09
CA ASP A 63 -14.01 -17.59 21.17
C ASP A 63 -12.82 -18.57 21.15
N GLY A 64 -11.59 -18.05 21.10
CA GLY A 64 -10.34 -18.82 21.04
C GLY A 64 -9.95 -19.28 19.64
N SER A 65 -10.75 -19.04 18.62
CA SER A 65 -10.34 -19.25 17.23
C SER A 65 -9.31 -18.21 16.79
N PHE A 66 -8.72 -18.41 15.58
CA PHE A 66 -7.74 -17.47 15.05
C PHE A 66 -8.13 -17.06 13.63
N ASP A 67 -7.88 -15.81 13.28
CA ASP A 67 -8.04 -15.31 11.92
C ASP A 67 -6.67 -14.99 11.32
N PHE A 68 -6.27 -15.71 10.28
CA PHE A 68 -5.15 -15.29 9.43
C PHE A 68 -5.59 -14.17 8.51
N VAL A 69 -4.82 -13.09 8.47
CA VAL A 69 -5.08 -11.90 7.66
C VAL A 69 -4.11 -11.86 6.48
N PHE A 70 -4.65 -11.80 5.28
CA PHE A 70 -3.88 -11.81 4.05
C PHE A 70 -4.09 -10.55 3.22
N GLY A 71 -3.02 -10.16 2.55
CA GLY A 71 -3.03 -9.21 1.45
C GLY A 71 -2.34 -9.80 0.23
N TYR A 72 -2.28 -9.04 -0.84
CA TYR A 72 -1.51 -9.40 -2.03
C TYR A 72 -0.84 -8.17 -2.64
N PHE A 73 0.20 -8.42 -3.43
CA PHE A 73 0.86 -7.43 -4.25
C PHE A 73 0.80 -7.89 -5.72
N ASN A 74 -0.12 -7.30 -6.48
CA ASN A 74 -0.11 -7.41 -7.92
C ASN A 74 0.99 -6.49 -8.45
N ARG A 75 2.08 -7.06 -8.95
CA ARG A 75 3.28 -6.32 -9.40
C ARG A 75 3.07 -5.56 -10.71
N ASN A 76 1.91 -5.70 -11.31
CA ASN A 76 1.48 -4.91 -12.46
C ASN A 76 1.00 -3.52 -12.02
N GLN A 77 1.28 -2.50 -12.83
CA GLN A 77 0.84 -1.14 -12.57
C GLN A 77 -0.59 -0.89 -13.07
N GLU A 78 -1.02 -1.64 -14.11
CA GLU A 78 -2.29 -1.41 -14.80
C GLU A 78 -3.13 -2.70 -14.95
N GLN A 79 -2.47 -3.86 -15.10
CA GLN A 79 -3.17 -5.12 -15.30
C GLN A 79 -3.90 -5.57 -14.04
N GLU A 80 -5.20 -5.73 -14.16
CA GLU A 80 -6.07 -6.39 -13.20
C GLU A 80 -6.43 -7.78 -13.73
N LEU A 81 -6.62 -8.76 -12.86
CA LEU A 81 -6.79 -10.15 -13.23
C LEU A 81 -7.98 -10.79 -12.52
N VAL A 82 -8.72 -11.61 -13.24
CA VAL A 82 -9.75 -12.52 -12.69
C VAL A 82 -9.14 -13.91 -12.57
N ILE A 83 -9.00 -14.40 -11.35
CA ILE A 83 -8.50 -15.74 -11.06
C ILE A 83 -9.48 -16.43 -10.10
N PRO A 84 -10.39 -17.25 -10.61
CA PRO A 84 -11.39 -17.94 -9.78
C PRO A 84 -10.74 -18.93 -8.82
N PRO A 85 -11.43 -19.36 -7.75
CA PRO A 85 -10.96 -20.41 -6.88
C PRO A 85 -10.74 -21.70 -7.68
N GLY A 86 -9.59 -22.33 -7.49
CA GLY A 86 -9.18 -23.52 -8.22
C GLY A 86 -7.68 -23.74 -8.16
N PRO A 87 -7.10 -24.45 -9.14
CA PRO A 87 -5.67 -24.75 -9.15
C PRO A 87 -4.78 -23.49 -9.13
N GLU A 88 -5.23 -22.40 -9.77
CA GLU A 88 -4.48 -21.16 -9.87
C GLU A 88 -4.73 -20.18 -8.70
N ASN A 89 -5.76 -20.42 -7.88
CA ASN A 89 -6.10 -19.61 -6.72
C ASN A 89 -6.70 -20.49 -5.63
N SER A 90 -5.85 -21.09 -4.80
CA SER A 90 -6.25 -22.09 -3.82
C SER A 90 -5.71 -21.81 -2.43
N VAL A 91 -6.53 -22.08 -1.41
CA VAL A 91 -6.15 -21.98 0.01
C VAL A 91 -6.33 -23.32 0.69
N MET A 92 -5.23 -23.92 1.11
CA MET A 92 -5.21 -25.26 1.68
C MET A 92 -4.59 -25.28 3.09
N PRO A 93 -5.05 -26.14 3.99
CA PRO A 93 -6.15 -27.10 3.88
C PRO A 93 -7.53 -26.46 3.99
N GLY A 94 -8.55 -27.22 3.60
CA GLY A 94 -9.96 -26.84 3.75
C GLY A 94 -10.69 -26.56 2.42
N GLY A 95 -10.02 -26.83 1.30
CA GLY A 95 -10.58 -26.69 -0.05
C GLY A 95 -10.04 -25.48 -0.81
N PRO A 96 -10.24 -25.43 -2.13
CA PRO A 96 -9.66 -24.37 -2.94
C PRO A 96 -10.26 -22.99 -2.61
N ASP A 97 -11.54 -22.91 -2.25
CA ASP A 97 -12.22 -21.66 -1.90
C ASP A 97 -12.38 -21.53 -0.37
N ARG A 98 -11.69 -20.56 0.20
CA ARG A 98 -11.75 -20.15 1.60
C ARG A 98 -12.17 -18.68 1.75
N GLY A 99 -12.79 -18.11 0.70
CA GLY A 99 -13.21 -16.71 0.68
C GLY A 99 -12.17 -15.74 0.14
N GLN A 100 -11.06 -16.20 -0.42
CA GLN A 100 -10.03 -15.34 -1.00
C GLN A 100 -10.57 -14.53 -2.19
N PRO A 101 -9.93 -13.38 -2.53
CA PRO A 101 -10.32 -12.59 -3.68
C PRO A 101 -10.24 -13.39 -4.98
N THR A 102 -11.10 -13.04 -5.94
CA THR A 102 -11.04 -13.56 -7.31
C THR A 102 -10.78 -12.49 -8.34
N TYR A 103 -10.94 -11.22 -7.94
CA TYR A 103 -10.53 -10.07 -8.73
C TYR A 103 -9.32 -9.41 -8.09
N PHE A 104 -8.24 -9.30 -8.85
CA PHE A 104 -6.95 -8.81 -8.37
C PHE A 104 -6.63 -7.45 -8.96
N LEU A 105 -6.92 -6.42 -8.18
CA LEU A 105 -6.57 -5.03 -8.50
C LEU A 105 -5.06 -4.87 -8.64
N ALA A 106 -4.63 -3.93 -9.47
CA ALA A 106 -3.22 -3.59 -9.60
C ALA A 106 -2.62 -3.07 -8.28
N LYS A 107 -1.30 -3.23 -8.14
CA LYS A 107 -0.50 -2.76 -7.00
C LYS A 107 -0.78 -3.55 -5.70
N ARG A 108 -0.34 -2.97 -4.58
CA ARG A 108 -0.47 -3.59 -3.26
C ARG A 108 -1.87 -3.40 -2.69
N GLN A 109 -2.47 -4.52 -2.24
CA GLN A 109 -3.77 -4.57 -1.60
C GLN A 109 -3.63 -5.23 -0.22
N PRO A 110 -3.56 -4.43 0.84
CA PRO A 110 -3.40 -4.94 2.19
C PRO A 110 -4.73 -5.41 2.79
N ARG A 111 -4.66 -6.36 3.73
CA ARG A 111 -5.79 -6.81 4.56
C ARG A 111 -7.05 -7.16 3.75
N MET A 112 -6.84 -7.88 2.62
CA MET A 112 -7.92 -8.15 1.68
C MET A 112 -8.91 -9.16 2.22
N TYR A 113 -8.45 -10.20 2.92
CA TYR A 113 -9.36 -11.20 3.48
C TYR A 113 -8.79 -11.88 4.71
N ARG A 114 -9.69 -12.54 5.45
CA ARG A 114 -9.36 -13.33 6.63
C ARG A 114 -9.77 -14.78 6.43
N VAL A 115 -8.96 -15.70 6.95
CA VAL A 115 -9.31 -17.12 7.01
C VAL A 115 -9.36 -17.53 8.46
N ARG A 116 -10.56 -17.86 8.94
CA ARG A 116 -10.76 -18.38 10.29
C ARG A 116 -10.32 -19.83 10.38
N VAL A 117 -9.57 -20.13 11.43
CA VAL A 117 -9.14 -21.47 11.83
C VAL A 117 -9.55 -21.73 13.28
N PRO A 118 -9.82 -23.00 13.64
CA PRO A 118 -10.30 -23.32 14.97
C PRO A 118 -9.21 -23.16 16.04
N LYS A 119 -9.64 -23.14 17.33
CA LYS A 119 -8.75 -22.99 18.49
C LYS A 119 -7.67 -24.06 18.62
N ASP A 120 -7.93 -25.27 18.10
CA ASP A 120 -7.01 -26.41 18.07
C ASP A 120 -6.17 -26.50 16.79
N TRP A 121 -6.00 -25.37 16.10
CA TRP A 121 -5.21 -25.31 14.87
C TRP A 121 -3.75 -25.78 15.08
N GLY A 122 -3.11 -25.36 16.19
CA GLY A 122 -1.74 -25.75 16.55
C GLY A 122 -0.71 -25.30 15.50
N ASP A 123 0.24 -26.18 15.19
CA ASP A 123 1.35 -25.90 14.27
C ASP A 123 1.02 -26.10 12.79
N LYS A 124 -0.23 -26.37 12.48
CA LYS A 124 -0.67 -26.54 11.09
C LYS A 124 -0.41 -25.29 10.26
N ALA A 125 -0.04 -25.50 9.01
CA ALA A 125 0.13 -24.41 8.06
C ALA A 125 -1.13 -24.22 7.20
N LEU A 126 -1.48 -22.97 6.93
CA LEU A 126 -2.42 -22.59 5.88
C LEU A 126 -1.62 -22.01 4.72
N THR A 127 -1.83 -22.52 3.51
CA THR A 127 -1.07 -22.08 2.33
C THR A 127 -2.02 -21.49 1.30
N TRP A 128 -1.79 -20.24 0.92
CA TRP A 128 -2.44 -19.62 -0.23
C TRP A 128 -1.51 -19.66 -1.43
N THR A 129 -1.96 -20.25 -2.53
CA THR A 129 -1.24 -20.36 -3.79
C THR A 129 -1.95 -19.53 -4.85
N LEU A 130 -1.19 -18.72 -5.56
CA LEU A 130 -1.66 -17.92 -6.69
C LEU A 130 -0.78 -18.14 -7.91
N THR A 131 -1.40 -18.39 -9.06
CA THR A 131 -0.73 -18.45 -10.37
C THR A 131 -1.28 -17.32 -11.25
N ALA A 132 -0.40 -16.44 -11.70
CA ALA A 132 -0.74 -15.32 -12.57
C ALA A 132 0.36 -15.14 -13.63
N ASN A 133 -0.03 -14.92 -14.88
CA ASN A 133 0.91 -14.70 -16.00
C ASN A 133 2.01 -15.79 -16.09
N GLY A 134 1.68 -17.04 -15.78
CA GLY A 134 2.63 -18.17 -15.78
C GLY A 134 3.56 -18.29 -14.57
N HIS A 135 3.42 -17.42 -13.59
CA HIS A 135 4.20 -17.43 -12.34
C HIS A 135 3.34 -17.88 -11.17
N THR A 136 3.85 -18.81 -10.38
CA THR A 136 3.17 -19.33 -9.18
C THR A 136 3.87 -18.85 -7.93
N GLU A 137 3.12 -18.14 -7.09
CA GLU A 137 3.55 -17.61 -5.80
C GLU A 137 2.76 -18.25 -4.65
N LYS A 138 3.40 -18.39 -3.50
CA LYS A 138 2.80 -19.00 -2.32
C LYS A 138 3.14 -18.23 -1.06
N VAL A 139 2.15 -18.16 -0.16
CA VAL A 139 2.39 -17.75 1.22
C VAL A 139 1.97 -18.86 2.18
N VAL A 140 2.81 -19.15 3.17
CA VAL A 140 2.55 -20.13 4.22
C VAL A 140 2.30 -19.39 5.52
N ALA A 141 1.10 -19.53 6.07
CA ALA A 141 0.69 -18.92 7.32
C ALA A 141 0.71 -19.94 8.47
N LYS A 142 1.34 -19.57 9.57
CA LYS A 142 1.37 -20.30 10.85
C LYS A 142 1.13 -19.36 12.01
N LEU A 143 0.67 -19.88 13.15
CA LEU A 143 0.45 -19.12 14.39
C LEU A 143 1.80 -18.81 15.09
N LEU A 144 2.72 -18.15 14.40
CA LEU A 144 3.99 -17.74 14.98
C LEU A 144 3.77 -16.47 15.81
N PRO A 145 4.27 -16.38 17.06
CA PRO A 145 4.06 -15.22 17.93
C PRO A 145 4.48 -13.89 17.31
N ALA A 146 5.52 -13.88 16.46
CA ALA A 146 5.99 -12.68 15.78
C ALA A 146 4.97 -12.06 14.82
N TYR A 147 3.95 -12.82 14.40
CA TYR A 147 2.89 -12.38 13.49
C TYR A 147 1.56 -12.13 14.20
N GLU A 148 1.51 -12.22 15.52
CA GLU A 148 0.32 -11.89 16.30
C GLU A 148 0.01 -10.39 16.17
N LYS A 149 -1.27 -10.08 15.93
CA LYS A 149 -1.81 -8.74 15.80
C LYS A 149 -3.06 -8.61 16.65
N ASP A 150 -3.37 -7.40 17.05
CA ASP A 150 -4.64 -7.07 17.67
C ASP A 150 -5.67 -6.60 16.63
N GLU A 151 -6.91 -6.41 17.06
CA GLU A 151 -7.98 -5.96 16.17
C GLU A 151 -7.74 -4.52 15.66
N THR A 152 -6.98 -3.71 16.39
CA THR A 152 -6.67 -2.33 15.98
C THR A 152 -5.83 -2.30 14.70
N PHE A 153 -5.01 -3.33 14.47
CA PHE A 153 -4.27 -3.51 13.23
C PHE A 153 -5.17 -3.52 11.98
N ILE A 154 -6.40 -4.05 12.11
CA ILE A 154 -7.34 -4.13 10.98
C ILE A 154 -8.04 -2.80 10.75
N THR A 155 -8.40 -2.12 11.82
CA THR A 155 -9.14 -0.85 11.74
C THR A 155 -8.25 0.34 11.40
N THR A 156 -6.94 0.25 11.68
CA THR A 156 -5.98 1.32 11.43
C THR A 156 -5.68 1.46 9.94
N ASN A 157 -5.88 2.65 9.41
CA ASN A 157 -5.67 2.95 8.00
C ASN A 157 -4.20 3.20 7.63
N ASN A 158 -3.38 3.57 8.59
CA ASN A 158 -1.96 3.85 8.40
C ASN A 158 -1.10 2.81 9.09
N SER A 159 -0.14 2.26 8.34
CA SER A 159 0.93 1.41 8.86
C SER A 159 2.04 2.21 9.59
N THR A 160 1.94 3.52 9.65
CA THR A 160 2.87 4.37 10.38
C THR A 160 2.40 4.52 11.81
N GLY A 161 3.15 3.94 12.74
CA GLY A 161 2.90 3.96 14.19
C GLY A 161 2.93 5.33 14.87
N GLU A 162 2.27 6.32 14.29
CA GLU A 162 2.10 7.66 14.88
C GLU A 162 0.80 7.73 15.69
N THR A 163 0.65 6.88 16.69
CA THR A 163 -0.49 7.02 17.60
C THR A 163 -0.13 6.61 19.01
N PHE A 164 0.91 7.22 19.57
CA PHE A 164 1.12 7.17 21.00
C PHE A 164 1.24 8.59 21.56
N GLY A 165 0.17 9.36 21.40
CA GLY A 165 0.03 10.65 22.05
C GLY A 165 -1.43 10.98 22.17
N GLU A 166 -1.92 11.17 23.39
CA GLU A 166 -3.31 11.36 23.78
C GLU A 166 -4.20 10.18 23.38
N VAL A 167 -4.87 9.59 24.36
CA VAL A 167 -5.85 8.52 24.15
C VAL A 167 -6.82 9.01 23.07
N ASP A 168 -6.63 8.47 21.90
CA ASP A 168 -7.42 8.86 20.75
C ASP A 168 -8.85 8.36 21.00
N LEU A 169 -9.75 9.24 21.38
CA LEU A 169 -11.16 8.94 21.58
C LEU A 169 -11.86 8.59 20.28
N ASN A 170 -11.12 8.67 19.16
CA ASN A 170 -11.61 8.35 17.84
C ASN A 170 -12.06 6.90 17.73
N GLN A 171 -13.30 6.70 17.30
CA GLN A 171 -13.87 5.39 17.02
C GLN A 171 -13.92 5.15 15.50
N PRO A 172 -13.73 3.90 15.04
CA PRO A 172 -13.90 3.59 13.63
C PRO A 172 -15.32 3.96 13.16
N PRO A 173 -15.47 4.59 11.98
CA PRO A 173 -16.79 4.89 11.45
C PRO A 173 -17.59 3.61 11.26
N THR A 174 -18.87 3.63 11.53
CA THR A 174 -19.77 2.52 11.20
C THR A 174 -20.30 2.69 9.79
N ILE A 175 -20.49 1.58 9.07
CA ILE A 175 -20.99 1.57 7.70
C ILE A 175 -22.09 0.52 7.51
N THR A 176 -23.17 0.92 6.87
CA THR A 176 -24.28 0.05 6.49
C THR A 176 -24.57 0.21 5.01
N THR A 177 -24.81 -0.89 4.32
CA THR A 177 -25.17 -0.94 2.90
C THR A 177 -26.31 -1.93 2.69
N ALA A 178 -27.02 -1.87 1.56
CA ALA A 178 -27.86 -2.97 1.14
C ALA A 178 -26.99 -4.22 0.95
N PRO A 179 -27.30 -5.36 1.58
CA PRO A 179 -26.45 -6.55 1.51
C PRO A 179 -26.45 -7.20 0.12
N THR A 180 -27.53 -7.03 -0.63
CA THR A 180 -27.71 -7.56 -1.98
C THR A 180 -28.33 -6.53 -2.92
N LEU A 181 -27.81 -6.51 -4.15
CA LEU A 181 -28.31 -5.69 -5.25
C LEU A 181 -28.45 -6.51 -6.52
N THR A 182 -29.23 -6.04 -7.46
CA THR A 182 -29.37 -6.62 -8.79
C THR A 182 -29.11 -5.57 -9.87
N GLY A 183 -28.57 -6.00 -11.00
CA GLY A 183 -28.32 -5.13 -12.13
C GLY A 183 -28.27 -5.87 -13.45
N SER A 184 -28.01 -5.14 -14.52
CA SER A 184 -27.78 -5.70 -15.85
C SER A 184 -26.40 -5.30 -16.35
N VAL A 185 -25.85 -6.10 -17.27
CA VAL A 185 -24.55 -5.84 -17.88
C VAL A 185 -24.50 -4.44 -18.48
N ASN A 186 -23.44 -3.70 -18.20
CA ASN A 186 -23.18 -2.32 -18.65
C ASN A 186 -24.23 -1.26 -18.22
N ALA A 187 -25.30 -1.66 -17.50
CA ALA A 187 -26.23 -0.71 -16.91
C ALA A 187 -25.67 -0.16 -15.58
N PRO A 188 -25.92 1.12 -15.25
CA PRO A 188 -25.48 1.68 -13.97
C PRO A 188 -26.30 1.10 -12.82
N VAL A 189 -25.65 0.61 -11.78
CA VAL A 189 -26.23 0.19 -10.51
C VAL A 189 -25.83 1.21 -9.45
N THR A 190 -26.81 1.76 -8.75
CA THR A 190 -26.56 2.70 -7.65
C THR A 190 -26.07 1.94 -6.42
N LEU A 191 -24.93 2.37 -5.90
CA LEU A 191 -24.32 1.89 -4.66
C LEU A 191 -24.46 2.99 -3.61
N MET A 192 -25.12 2.68 -2.50
CA MET A 192 -25.33 3.62 -1.40
C MET A 192 -24.82 3.02 -0.09
N ALA A 193 -24.13 3.82 0.68
CA ALA A 193 -23.68 3.50 2.03
C ALA A 193 -24.16 4.58 3.00
N THR A 194 -24.69 4.14 4.14
CA THR A 194 -24.95 5.00 5.29
C THR A 194 -23.78 4.87 6.27
N VAL A 195 -23.22 6.00 6.69
CA VAL A 195 -22.03 6.05 7.53
C VAL A 195 -22.31 6.92 8.73
N ASN A 196 -22.02 6.41 9.92
CA ASN A 196 -22.02 7.20 11.14
C ASN A 196 -20.61 7.26 11.72
N ASP A 197 -20.16 8.46 12.07
CA ASP A 197 -18.82 8.78 12.51
C ASP A 197 -18.87 9.74 13.69
N ASP A 198 -17.90 9.69 14.61
CA ASP A 198 -17.85 10.55 15.78
C ASP A 198 -17.30 11.96 15.48
N GLY A 199 -16.90 12.21 14.22
CA GLY A 199 -16.32 13.47 13.77
C GLY A 199 -14.86 13.66 14.16
N LEU A 200 -14.19 12.60 14.58
CA LEU A 200 -12.75 12.55 14.85
C LEU A 200 -12.01 11.77 13.74
N PRO A 201 -10.74 12.03 13.53
CA PRO A 201 -9.98 13.18 14.02
C PRO A 201 -10.45 14.48 13.37
N LYS A 202 -10.42 15.56 14.12
CA LYS A 202 -10.74 16.88 13.54
C LYS A 202 -9.80 17.18 12.36
N PRO A 203 -10.33 17.78 11.28
CA PRO A 203 -9.52 18.15 10.13
C PRO A 203 -8.32 19.00 10.56
N ARG A 204 -7.11 18.58 10.22
CA ARG A 204 -5.93 19.44 10.38
C ARG A 204 -6.05 20.60 9.39
N VAL A 205 -6.18 21.80 9.90
CA VAL A 205 -5.93 23.00 9.12
C VAL A 205 -4.44 23.04 8.84
N VAL A 206 -4.03 22.55 7.70
CA VAL A 206 -2.63 22.67 7.25
C VAL A 206 -2.47 24.13 6.83
N ALA A 207 -1.84 24.92 7.69
CA ALA A 207 -1.42 26.26 7.28
C ALA A 207 -0.57 26.15 6.00
N PRO A 208 -0.76 27.05 5.01
CA PRO A 208 0.05 27.04 3.81
C PRO A 208 1.52 27.09 4.24
N ARG A 209 2.31 26.07 3.89
CA ARG A 209 3.75 26.14 4.11
C ARG A 209 4.29 27.36 3.37
N PRO A 210 5.06 28.24 4.02
CA PRO A 210 5.78 29.27 3.29
C PRO A 210 6.57 28.59 2.18
N VAL A 211 6.34 28.97 0.95
CA VAL A 211 7.13 28.50 -0.18
C VAL A 211 8.50 29.13 0.01
N ALA A 212 9.43 28.38 0.61
CA ALA A 212 10.81 28.82 0.69
C ALA A 212 11.27 29.11 -0.75
N GLN A 213 11.68 30.34 -1.02
CA GLN A 213 12.20 30.66 -2.34
C GLN A 213 13.48 29.84 -2.57
N ALA A 214 13.50 29.11 -3.69
CA ALA A 214 14.66 28.32 -4.05
C ALA A 214 15.87 29.24 -4.25
N THR A 215 16.91 29.01 -3.48
CA THR A 215 18.14 29.82 -3.49
C THR A 215 19.07 29.51 -4.65
N SER A 216 18.76 28.48 -5.45
CA SER A 216 19.52 28.09 -6.64
C SER A 216 18.62 27.39 -7.65
N PRO A 217 19.01 27.32 -8.96
CA PRO A 217 18.29 26.57 -9.97
C PRO A 217 18.16 25.07 -9.66
N GLU A 218 19.09 24.51 -8.96
CA GLU A 218 19.09 23.11 -8.51
C GLU A 218 18.10 22.89 -7.38
N ALA A 219 18.07 23.77 -6.40
CA ALA A 219 17.07 23.79 -5.34
C ALA A 219 15.65 23.95 -5.90
N ALA A 220 15.48 24.73 -6.97
CA ALA A 220 14.20 24.89 -7.66
C ALA A 220 13.72 23.59 -8.34
N ARG A 221 14.64 22.81 -8.92
CA ARG A 221 14.32 21.49 -9.50
C ARG A 221 13.92 20.49 -8.43
N PHE A 222 14.64 20.42 -7.31
CA PHE A 222 14.26 19.57 -6.17
C PHE A 222 12.93 19.99 -5.52
N GLN A 223 12.65 21.28 -5.44
CA GLN A 223 11.37 21.79 -4.96
C GLN A 223 10.23 21.42 -5.91
N SER A 224 10.42 21.54 -7.22
CA SER A 224 9.39 21.15 -8.20
C SER A 224 9.10 19.64 -8.18
N GLN A 225 10.11 18.81 -7.98
CA GLN A 225 9.93 17.35 -7.82
C GLN A 225 9.19 17.00 -6.52
N ARG A 226 9.51 17.66 -5.40
CA ARG A 226 8.80 17.49 -4.12
C ARG A 226 7.36 17.98 -4.19
N ASN A 227 7.10 19.08 -4.87
CA ASN A 227 5.76 19.59 -5.07
C ASN A 227 4.94 18.68 -5.96
N ASN A 228 5.50 18.13 -7.04
CA ASN A 228 4.84 17.14 -7.89
C ASN A 228 4.55 15.81 -7.19
N SER A 229 5.42 15.36 -6.29
CA SER A 229 5.16 14.16 -5.49
C SER A 229 4.13 14.36 -4.37
N GLY A 230 3.91 15.61 -3.96
CA GLY A 230 2.96 16.00 -2.90
C GLY A 230 1.60 16.51 -3.40
N GLN A 231 1.51 17.03 -4.63
CA GLN A 231 0.29 17.65 -5.16
C GLN A 231 -0.81 16.66 -5.61
N GLY A 232 -0.51 15.36 -5.71
CA GLY A 232 -1.49 14.34 -6.12
C GLY A 232 -2.41 13.82 -5.01
N ARG A 233 -2.15 14.16 -3.74
CA ARG A 233 -3.01 13.81 -2.63
C ARG A 233 -3.68 15.08 -2.09
N GLN A 234 -4.76 15.50 -2.74
CA GLN A 234 -5.78 16.25 -1.99
C GLN A 234 -6.13 15.36 -0.79
N GLN A 235 -5.71 15.77 0.40
CA GLN A 235 -6.19 15.18 1.63
C GLN A 235 -7.69 15.45 1.65
N LEU A 236 -8.48 14.47 1.23
CA LEU A 236 -9.92 14.52 1.36
C LEU A 236 -10.19 14.64 2.87
N VAL A 237 -10.66 15.79 3.27
CA VAL A 237 -10.99 16.11 4.65
C VAL A 237 -12.34 15.49 4.96
N GLY A 238 -12.45 14.77 6.08
CA GLY A 238 -13.69 14.13 6.52
C GLY A 238 -13.83 12.67 6.09
N THR A 239 -14.92 12.09 6.53
CA THR A 239 -15.23 10.68 6.34
C THR A 239 -15.58 10.40 4.88
N ARG A 240 -15.07 9.30 4.34
CA ARG A 240 -15.27 8.87 2.94
C ARG A 240 -15.53 7.38 2.85
N VAL A 241 -16.19 6.98 1.79
CA VAL A 241 -16.40 5.57 1.43
C VAL A 241 -15.63 5.25 0.16
N THR A 242 -14.81 4.20 0.22
CA THR A 242 -14.10 3.66 -0.95
C THR A 242 -14.70 2.33 -1.33
N TRP A 243 -15.09 2.22 -2.60
CA TRP A 243 -15.62 1.00 -3.19
C TRP A 243 -14.54 0.29 -3.99
N LEU A 244 -14.49 -1.04 -3.88
CA LEU A 244 -13.61 -1.86 -4.69
C LEU A 244 -14.27 -3.20 -5.02
N GLU A 245 -13.87 -3.78 -6.14
CA GLU A 245 -14.23 -5.13 -6.52
C GLU A 245 -13.34 -6.13 -5.76
N TYR A 246 -13.98 -7.10 -5.14
CA TYR A 246 -13.34 -8.16 -4.39
C TYR A 246 -13.43 -9.51 -5.10
N ARG A 247 -14.61 -9.84 -5.59
CA ARG A 247 -14.89 -11.06 -6.35
C ARG A 247 -15.84 -10.75 -7.50
N GLY A 248 -15.60 -11.35 -8.64
CA GLY A 248 -16.49 -11.22 -9.79
C GLY A 248 -15.95 -11.92 -11.02
N PRO A 249 -16.81 -12.19 -12.02
CA PRO A 249 -16.41 -12.82 -13.27
C PRO A 249 -15.83 -11.83 -14.29
N GLY A 250 -15.92 -10.52 -14.03
CA GLY A 250 -15.45 -9.47 -14.93
C GLY A 250 -15.19 -8.16 -14.20
N LYS A 251 -14.82 -7.12 -14.91
CA LYS A 251 -14.46 -5.81 -14.35
C LYS A 251 -15.68 -5.01 -13.90
N VAL A 252 -15.54 -4.35 -12.73
CA VAL A 252 -16.45 -3.32 -12.25
C VAL A 252 -15.84 -1.94 -12.48
N THR A 253 -16.59 -1.07 -13.13
CA THR A 253 -16.19 0.33 -13.33
C THR A 253 -17.06 1.22 -12.47
N PHE A 254 -16.45 1.84 -11.46
CA PHE A 254 -17.10 2.82 -10.59
C PHE A 254 -17.01 4.21 -11.22
N GLU A 255 -18.09 4.98 -11.19
CA GLU A 255 -18.07 6.38 -11.63
C GLU A 255 -17.14 7.19 -10.74
N THR A 256 -17.26 7.03 -9.43
CA THR A 256 -16.37 7.61 -8.43
C THR A 256 -16.06 6.53 -7.39
N PRO A 257 -14.86 5.92 -7.44
CA PRO A 257 -14.54 4.81 -6.53
C PRO A 257 -14.39 5.25 -5.05
N THR A 258 -14.09 6.53 -4.81
CA THR A 258 -14.02 7.09 -3.44
C THR A 258 -14.90 8.31 -3.36
N VAL A 259 -15.93 8.25 -2.51
CA VAL A 259 -16.95 9.28 -2.34
C VAL A 259 -16.85 9.85 -0.93
N GLN A 260 -16.93 11.17 -0.81
CA GLN A 260 -17.06 11.82 0.49
C GLN A 260 -18.46 11.61 1.06
N VAL A 261 -18.54 11.36 2.36
CA VAL A 261 -19.82 11.28 3.08
C VAL A 261 -20.40 12.69 3.22
N VAL A 262 -21.65 12.85 2.79
CA VAL A 262 -22.41 14.11 2.91
C VAL A 262 -23.65 13.82 3.75
N GLY A 263 -23.76 14.49 4.88
CA GLY A 263 -24.72 14.10 5.91
C GLY A 263 -24.29 12.77 6.52
N ASP A 264 -25.03 11.73 6.22
CA ASP A 264 -24.73 10.35 6.64
C ASP A 264 -24.58 9.40 5.43
N GLN A 265 -24.56 9.92 4.19
CA GLN A 265 -24.65 9.10 2.99
C GLN A 265 -23.45 9.29 2.05
N ALA A 266 -23.06 8.21 1.38
CA ALA A 266 -22.13 8.18 0.27
C ALA A 266 -22.73 7.36 -0.87
N THR A 267 -22.91 7.99 -2.03
CA THR A 267 -23.56 7.36 -3.19
C THR A 267 -22.66 7.44 -4.41
N THR A 268 -22.52 6.33 -5.13
CA THR A 268 -21.88 6.24 -6.44
C THR A 268 -22.65 5.30 -7.35
N THR A 269 -22.21 5.18 -8.60
CA THR A 269 -22.70 4.17 -9.53
C THR A 269 -21.59 3.25 -9.98
N ALA A 270 -21.96 2.00 -10.30
CA ALA A 270 -21.05 1.00 -10.84
C ALA A 270 -21.63 0.35 -12.08
N LYS A 271 -20.79 0.01 -13.05
CA LYS A 271 -21.14 -0.78 -14.24
C LYS A 271 -20.33 -2.07 -14.22
N PHE A 272 -20.96 -3.16 -14.61
CA PHE A 272 -20.42 -4.52 -14.59
C PHE A 272 -20.23 -5.01 -16.03
N SER A 273 -19.05 -5.53 -16.35
CA SER A 273 -18.71 -5.92 -17.73
C SER A 273 -19.22 -7.30 -18.14
N ALA A 274 -19.64 -8.15 -17.21
CA ALA A 274 -20.11 -9.51 -17.47
C ALA A 274 -21.27 -9.90 -16.55
N PRO A 275 -22.12 -10.84 -16.94
CA PRO A 275 -23.13 -11.38 -16.05
C PRO A 275 -22.51 -12.27 -14.98
N GLY A 276 -23.15 -12.36 -13.82
CA GLY A 276 -22.73 -13.20 -12.71
C GLY A 276 -22.86 -12.53 -11.35
N THR A 277 -22.26 -13.14 -10.34
CA THR A 277 -22.30 -12.64 -8.97
C THR A 277 -20.98 -11.95 -8.62
N TYR A 278 -21.09 -10.72 -8.17
CA TYR A 278 -19.97 -9.89 -7.71
C TYR A 278 -20.06 -9.67 -6.20
N THR A 279 -18.91 -9.62 -5.57
CA THR A 279 -18.78 -9.12 -4.20
C THR A 279 -17.94 -7.86 -4.23
N LEU A 280 -18.53 -6.77 -3.75
CA LEU A 280 -17.86 -5.49 -3.61
C LEU A 280 -17.54 -5.24 -2.15
N PHE A 281 -16.44 -4.56 -1.88
CA PHE A 281 -16.16 -3.99 -0.58
C PHE A 281 -16.51 -2.50 -0.58
N ALA A 282 -17.20 -2.06 0.48
CA ALA A 282 -17.37 -0.67 0.84
C ALA A 282 -16.60 -0.41 2.14
N THR A 283 -15.63 0.48 2.09
CA THR A 283 -14.79 0.83 3.25
C THR A 283 -15.02 2.29 3.63
N ALA A 284 -15.65 2.52 4.78
CA ALA A 284 -15.72 3.85 5.39
C ALA A 284 -14.42 4.17 6.11
N SER A 285 -13.95 5.39 6.00
CA SER A 285 -12.72 5.85 6.65
C SER A 285 -12.79 7.33 6.99
N ASP A 286 -12.40 7.68 8.21
CA ASP A 286 -12.18 9.03 8.73
C ASP A 286 -10.78 9.60 8.42
N GLY A 287 -9.93 8.77 7.78
CA GLY A 287 -8.53 9.09 7.48
C GLY A 287 -7.53 8.39 8.42
N LYS A 288 -7.92 8.01 9.63
CA LYS A 288 -7.12 7.22 10.58
C LYS A 288 -7.64 5.81 10.75
N LEU A 289 -8.92 5.66 11.00
CA LEU A 289 -9.58 4.38 11.23
C LEU A 289 -10.50 4.05 10.06
N SER A 290 -10.85 2.78 9.94
CA SER A 290 -11.73 2.34 8.85
C SER A 290 -12.53 1.10 9.24
N THR A 291 -13.73 1.01 8.67
CA THR A 291 -14.60 -0.16 8.77
C THR A 291 -15.03 -0.57 7.36
N ARG A 292 -15.09 -1.87 7.14
CA ARG A 292 -15.40 -2.45 5.83
C ARG A 292 -16.64 -3.34 5.91
N THR A 293 -17.51 -3.22 4.91
CA THR A 293 -18.64 -4.11 4.69
C THR A 293 -18.63 -4.69 3.27
N GLN A 294 -19.46 -5.71 3.03
CA GLN A 294 -19.60 -6.37 1.74
C GLN A 294 -20.98 -6.11 1.15
N VAL A 295 -21.01 -5.99 -0.17
CA VAL A 295 -22.24 -5.92 -0.98
C VAL A 295 -22.17 -6.97 -2.07
N VAL A 296 -23.20 -7.80 -2.17
CA VAL A 296 -23.32 -8.79 -3.26
C VAL A 296 -24.20 -8.20 -4.37
N VAL A 297 -23.69 -8.21 -5.60
CA VAL A 297 -24.44 -7.73 -6.77
C VAL A 297 -24.62 -8.88 -7.74
N THR A 298 -25.87 -9.20 -8.07
CA THR A 298 -26.22 -10.18 -9.12
C THR A 298 -26.53 -9.45 -10.41
N VAL A 299 -25.73 -9.71 -11.44
CA VAL A 299 -25.83 -9.09 -12.76
C VAL A 299 -26.37 -10.10 -13.76
N LYS A 300 -27.41 -9.70 -14.50
CA LYS A 300 -28.06 -10.50 -15.53
C LYS A 300 -27.77 -9.96 -16.92
#